data_7fe45b25d9391c8c5826b406ffe86d2b
#
_entry.id   7fe45b25d9391c8c5826b406ffe86d2b
#
_cell.length_a   1.000
_cell.length_b   1.000
_cell.length_c   1.000
_cell.angle_alpha   90.00
_cell.angle_beta   90.00
_cell.angle_gamma   90.00
#
_symmetry.space_group_name_H-M   'P 1'
#
loop_
_entity.id
_entity.type
_entity.pdbx_description
1 polymer ?
#
loop_
_entity_poly.entity_id
_entity_poly.type
_entity_poly.pdbx_seq_one_letter_code
_entity_poly.pdbx_strand_id
1 'polypeptide(L)'
;MFGIFLNLFLSCLIFCTKIKNKYCVGGGSSAYGFWSEFIDYPKSQIELIGVEAGGPKKSKLHAAPLSRGAKLGVLHGAASYVCQNNEGQINETESISAGLDYPGVSPIHCFLKDTKRARYTYATDEDALNAYKLVTKFEKLNPSLEPSHAFAEAIKIAPKFNKDTIIIVNSCGDAKKDRDILRKRLGRKI
;
A
#
# COMPACT_ATOMS: atom_id res chain seq x y z
N MET A 1 -3.59 -25.07 1.27
CA MET A 1 -2.80 -24.47 0.17
C MET A 1 -3.68 -23.36 -0.41
N PHE A 2 -3.40 -22.09 -0.09
CA PHE A 2 -4.16 -20.95 -0.59
C PHE A 2 -3.50 -20.49 -1.87
N GLY A 3 -4.13 -20.72 -3.01
CA GLY A 3 -3.69 -20.17 -4.28
C GLY A 3 -4.08 -18.69 -4.34
N ILE A 4 -3.11 -17.80 -4.38
CA ILE A 4 -3.32 -16.41 -4.74
C ILE A 4 -3.32 -16.36 -6.25
N PHE A 5 -4.50 -16.33 -6.87
CA PHE A 5 -4.59 -16.14 -8.32
C PHE A 5 -4.39 -14.66 -8.65
N LEU A 6 -3.24 -14.33 -9.24
CA LEU A 6 -3.02 -13.05 -9.88
C LEU A 6 -3.52 -13.16 -11.33
N ASN A 7 -4.78 -12.80 -11.57
CA ASN A 7 -5.26 -12.61 -12.93
C ASN A 7 -5.03 -11.17 -13.37
N LEU A 8 -4.01 -10.97 -14.19
CA LEU A 8 -3.94 -9.83 -15.11
C LEU A 8 -4.91 -10.14 -16.25
N PHE A 9 -6.13 -9.67 -16.18
CA PHE A 9 -6.89 -9.22 -17.35
C PHE A 9 -8.33 -8.84 -16.96
N LEU A 10 -8.69 -7.65 -17.36
CA LEU A 10 -10.05 -7.13 -17.46
C LEU A 10 -10.87 -8.03 -18.39
N SER A 11 -11.74 -8.81 -17.84
CA SER A 11 -13.01 -9.25 -18.42
C SER A 11 -13.46 -10.57 -17.81
N CYS A 12 -14.02 -10.49 -16.60
CA CYS A 12 -15.11 -11.37 -16.20
C CYS A 12 -15.78 -10.79 -14.95
N LEU A 13 -16.90 -10.12 -15.15
CA LEU A 13 -17.87 -9.82 -14.09
C LEU A 13 -18.46 -11.14 -13.63
N ILE A 14 -17.79 -11.80 -12.72
CA ILE A 14 -18.38 -12.90 -11.96
C ILE A 14 -18.96 -12.28 -10.70
N PHE A 15 -20.20 -12.57 -10.42
CA PHE A 15 -20.91 -12.21 -9.20
C PHE A 15 -20.13 -12.61 -7.95
N CYS A 16 -19.26 -11.73 -7.48
CA CYS A 16 -18.54 -11.91 -6.24
C CYS A 16 -19.11 -10.96 -5.21
N THR A 17 -19.50 -11.49 -4.06
CA THR A 17 -20.21 -10.76 -3.02
C THR A 17 -19.36 -9.76 -2.25
N LYS A 18 -18.01 -9.84 -2.32
CA LYS A 18 -17.10 -8.88 -1.68
C LYS A 18 -15.72 -8.84 -2.33
N ILE A 19 -15.34 -7.70 -2.86
CA ILE A 19 -13.99 -7.44 -3.38
C ILE A 19 -13.22 -6.57 -2.39
N LYS A 20 -11.97 -6.97 -2.08
CA LYS A 20 -11.02 -6.19 -1.28
C LYS A 20 -9.89 -5.71 -2.16
N ASN A 21 -9.84 -4.44 -2.44
CA ASN A 21 -8.87 -3.85 -3.35
C ASN A 21 -7.73 -3.19 -2.56
N LYS A 22 -6.49 -3.64 -2.77
CA LYS A 22 -5.31 -3.19 -2.04
C LYS A 22 -4.32 -2.50 -2.95
N TYR A 23 -3.81 -1.37 -2.47
CA TYR A 23 -2.80 -0.61 -3.18
C TYR A 23 -1.80 0.02 -2.22
N CYS A 24 -0.51 0.05 -2.61
CA CYS A 24 0.48 0.83 -1.89
C CYS A 24 0.27 2.33 -2.15
N VAL A 25 0.39 3.13 -1.11
CA VAL A 25 0.13 4.58 -1.17
C VAL A 25 1.35 5.32 -0.64
N GLY A 26 2.04 6.03 -1.55
CA GLY A 26 2.97 7.10 -1.28
C GLY A 26 2.26 8.44 -1.55
N GLY A 27 2.65 9.18 -2.58
CA GLY A 27 1.91 10.37 -3.04
C GLY A 27 0.47 10.07 -3.49
N GLY A 28 0.19 8.84 -3.91
CA GLY A 28 -1.16 8.29 -4.12
C GLY A 28 -1.69 8.34 -5.54
N SER A 29 -0.99 8.95 -6.51
CA SER A 29 -1.47 9.06 -7.90
C SER A 29 -1.77 7.70 -8.54
N SER A 30 -0.87 6.74 -8.39
CA SER A 30 -1.05 5.39 -8.93
C SER A 30 -2.22 4.66 -8.27
N ALA A 31 -2.38 4.81 -6.94
CA ALA A 31 -3.49 4.21 -6.20
C ALA A 31 -4.83 4.80 -6.66
N TYR A 32 -4.89 6.11 -6.84
CA TYR A 32 -6.09 6.78 -7.34
C TYR A 32 -6.44 6.33 -8.76
N GLY A 33 -5.46 6.30 -9.67
CA GLY A 33 -5.68 5.83 -11.05
C GLY A 33 -6.22 4.41 -11.11
N PHE A 34 -5.73 3.51 -10.24
CA PHE A 34 -6.26 2.15 -10.14
C PHE A 34 -7.65 2.09 -9.51
N TRP A 35 -7.97 2.98 -8.57
CA TRP A 35 -9.26 3.00 -7.87
C TRP A 35 -10.35 3.80 -8.59
N SER A 36 -10.00 4.63 -9.56
CA SER A 36 -10.96 5.55 -10.22
C SER A 36 -12.24 4.84 -10.67
N GLU A 37 -12.12 3.66 -11.25
CA GLU A 37 -13.27 2.86 -11.69
C GLU A 37 -14.07 2.20 -10.55
N PHE A 38 -13.54 2.21 -9.31
CA PHE A 38 -14.15 1.54 -8.17
C PHE A 38 -14.69 2.49 -7.11
N ILE A 39 -14.43 3.79 -7.24
CA ILE A 39 -14.75 4.78 -6.21
C ILE A 39 -16.26 4.87 -5.98
N ASP A 40 -17.06 4.79 -7.03
CA ASP A 40 -18.52 4.96 -6.97
C ASP A 40 -19.26 3.69 -6.52
N TYR A 41 -18.56 2.55 -6.47
CA TYR A 41 -19.19 1.33 -5.97
C TYR A 41 -19.40 1.38 -4.45
N PRO A 42 -20.52 0.85 -3.93
CA PRO A 42 -20.75 0.78 -2.49
C PRO A 42 -19.62 0.04 -1.76
N LYS A 43 -19.21 0.56 -0.60
CA LYS A 43 -18.16 -0.06 0.24
C LYS A 43 -18.51 -1.49 0.65
N SER A 44 -19.80 -1.84 0.71
CA SER A 44 -20.27 -3.20 0.97
C SER A 44 -19.89 -4.19 -0.12
N GLN A 45 -19.73 -3.71 -1.35
CA GLN A 45 -19.31 -4.50 -2.51
C GLN A 45 -17.80 -4.45 -2.72
N ILE A 46 -17.23 -3.24 -2.75
CA ILE A 46 -15.80 -3.03 -3.02
C ILE A 46 -15.18 -2.19 -1.90
N GLU A 47 -14.31 -2.80 -1.11
CA GLU A 47 -13.52 -2.10 -0.10
C GLU A 47 -12.17 -1.67 -0.69
N LEU A 48 -11.89 -0.38 -0.64
CA LEU A 48 -10.60 0.20 -1.05
C LEU A 48 -9.69 0.34 0.17
N ILE A 49 -8.49 -0.21 0.08
CA ILE A 49 -7.53 -0.21 1.20
C ILE A 49 -6.18 0.28 0.70
N GLY A 50 -5.78 1.46 1.17
CA GLY A 50 -4.45 2.02 0.96
C GLY A 50 -3.48 1.52 2.01
N VAL A 51 -2.29 1.12 1.59
CA VAL A 51 -1.22 0.64 2.47
C VAL A 51 -0.03 1.58 2.34
N GLU A 52 0.26 2.29 3.41
CA GLU A 52 1.35 3.26 3.49
C GLU A 52 2.62 2.64 4.06
N ALA A 53 3.75 3.33 3.93
CA ALA A 53 5.01 2.88 4.50
C ALA A 53 5.12 3.26 5.98
N GLY A 54 5.08 2.25 6.82
CA GLY A 54 5.20 2.38 8.26
C GLY A 54 6.62 2.61 8.78
N GLY A 55 7.61 2.58 7.88
CA GLY A 55 9.03 2.72 8.21
C GLY A 55 9.62 1.50 8.93
N PRO A 56 10.86 1.58 9.38
CA PRO A 56 11.50 0.52 10.16
C PRO A 56 10.78 0.32 11.48
N LYS A 57 10.57 -0.92 11.89
CA LYS A 57 9.80 -1.29 13.10
C LYS A 57 10.34 -0.65 14.40
N LYS A 58 11.64 -0.39 14.46
CA LYS A 58 12.31 0.22 15.63
C LYS A 58 12.42 1.75 15.54
N SER A 59 12.09 2.35 14.40
CA SER A 59 12.12 3.79 14.19
C SER A 59 10.76 4.42 14.49
N LYS A 60 10.77 5.69 14.87
CA LYS A 60 9.55 6.51 14.94
C LYS A 60 9.24 7.18 13.60
N LEU A 61 10.22 7.21 12.68
CA LEU A 61 10.06 7.77 11.35
C LEU A 61 9.20 6.84 10.48
N HIS A 62 8.35 7.44 9.68
CA HIS A 62 7.44 6.73 8.77
C HIS A 62 6.93 7.66 7.68
N ALA A 63 6.44 7.08 6.60
CA ALA A 63 5.76 7.80 5.51
C ALA A 63 4.30 7.33 5.40
N ALA A 64 3.56 7.47 6.50
CA ALA A 64 2.19 6.98 6.65
C ALA A 64 1.26 8.06 7.22
N PRO A 65 1.05 9.20 6.51
CA PRO A 65 0.29 10.31 7.04
C PRO A 65 -1.18 9.98 7.31
N LEU A 66 -1.83 9.16 6.48
CA LEU A 66 -3.24 8.85 6.63
C LEU A 66 -3.51 7.84 7.75
N SER A 67 -2.69 6.80 7.86
CA SER A 67 -2.92 5.69 8.79
C SER A 67 -2.30 5.90 10.17
N ARG A 68 -1.32 6.81 10.30
CA ARG A 68 -0.66 7.12 11.60
C ARG A 68 -1.00 8.49 12.16
N GLY A 69 -2.11 9.09 11.69
CA GLY A 69 -2.72 10.25 12.35
C GLY A 69 -1.98 11.56 12.15
N ALA A 70 -1.41 11.79 10.98
CA ALA A 70 -0.84 13.08 10.63
C ALA A 70 -1.89 14.20 10.65
N LYS A 71 -1.45 15.43 10.81
CA LYS A 71 -2.31 16.62 10.84
C LYS A 71 -2.44 17.23 9.44
N LEU A 72 -3.50 18.02 9.23
CA LEU A 72 -3.63 18.84 8.04
C LEU A 72 -2.50 19.87 7.97
N GLY A 73 -1.94 20.02 6.81
CA GLY A 73 -0.88 20.98 6.50
C GLY A 73 -0.88 21.31 5.03
N VAL A 74 0.10 22.10 4.59
CA VAL A 74 0.31 22.46 3.19
C VAL A 74 1.67 21.92 2.75
N LEU A 75 1.66 21.12 1.70
CA LEU A 75 2.87 20.58 1.09
C LEU A 75 2.76 20.68 -0.43
N HIS A 76 3.79 21.23 -1.09
CA HIS A 76 3.82 21.44 -2.53
C HIS A 76 2.59 22.20 -3.08
N GLY A 77 2.09 23.18 -2.32
CA GLY A 77 0.96 24.03 -2.72
C GLY A 77 -0.41 23.39 -2.55
N ALA A 78 -0.51 22.21 -1.95
CA ALA A 78 -1.78 21.51 -1.70
C ALA A 78 -2.02 21.27 -0.21
N ALA A 79 -3.27 21.45 0.24
CA ALA A 79 -3.70 21.07 1.57
C ALA A 79 -3.85 19.53 1.63
N SER A 80 -3.21 18.91 2.60
CA SER A 80 -3.15 17.46 2.74
C SER A 80 -2.88 17.05 4.18
N TYR A 81 -3.04 15.77 4.50
CA TYR A 81 -2.44 15.19 5.71
C TYR A 81 -0.93 15.05 5.49
N VAL A 82 -0.15 15.61 6.42
CA VAL A 82 1.31 15.70 6.29
C VAL A 82 1.98 15.26 7.59
N CYS A 83 3.02 14.44 7.48
CA CYS A 83 3.89 14.12 8.59
C CYS A 83 4.65 15.39 9.00
N GLN A 84 4.23 16.03 10.09
CA GLN A 84 4.75 17.31 10.57
C GLN A 84 4.82 17.34 12.10
N ASN A 85 5.68 18.19 12.62
CA ASN A 85 5.78 18.44 14.05
C ASN A 85 4.68 19.41 14.54
N ASN A 86 4.75 19.83 15.80
CA ASN A 86 3.73 20.73 16.36
C ASN A 86 3.82 22.17 15.83
N GLU A 87 4.96 22.57 15.30
CA GLU A 87 5.21 23.88 14.67
C GLU A 87 4.85 23.89 13.18
N GLY A 88 4.35 22.76 12.63
CA GLY A 88 4.00 22.65 11.22
C GLY A 88 5.18 22.38 10.30
N GLN A 89 6.37 22.09 10.84
CA GLN A 89 7.53 21.72 10.03
C GLN A 89 7.39 20.25 9.58
N ILE A 90 7.73 20.00 8.32
CA ILE A 90 7.71 18.65 7.73
C ILE A 90 8.72 17.77 8.46
N ASN A 91 8.27 16.64 8.96
CA ASN A 91 9.14 15.65 9.56
C ASN A 91 9.92 14.89 8.48
N GLU A 92 11.12 14.47 8.83
CA GLU A 92 11.80 13.43 8.06
C GLU A 92 10.96 12.16 8.03
N THR A 93 10.98 11.49 6.90
CA THR A 93 10.33 10.20 6.70
C THR A 93 11.38 9.11 6.47
N GLU A 94 11.00 7.87 6.65
CA GLU A 94 11.86 6.72 6.41
C GLU A 94 11.05 5.57 5.86
N SER A 95 11.49 5.02 4.74
CA SER A 95 10.94 3.81 4.15
C SER A 95 12.01 3.08 3.35
N ILE A 96 11.99 1.75 3.42
CA ILE A 96 12.81 0.92 2.53
C ILE A 96 12.44 1.08 1.06
N SER A 97 11.21 1.52 0.79
CA SER A 97 10.69 1.78 -0.55
C SER A 97 10.80 3.27 -0.87
N ALA A 98 11.70 3.64 -1.78
CA ALA A 98 11.89 5.03 -2.19
C ALA A 98 10.60 5.66 -2.77
N GLY A 99 9.78 4.88 -3.46
CA GLY A 99 8.52 5.36 -4.05
C GLY A 99 7.41 5.61 -3.02
N LEU A 100 7.55 5.12 -1.79
CA LEU A 100 6.63 5.39 -0.69
C LEU A 100 7.19 6.36 0.36
N ASP A 101 8.46 6.73 0.26
CA ASP A 101 9.12 7.61 1.23
C ASP A 101 8.77 9.07 0.94
N TYR A 102 7.57 9.49 1.38
CA TYR A 102 7.02 10.81 1.14
C TYR A 102 6.15 11.26 2.32
N PRO A 103 6.35 12.47 2.86
CA PRO A 103 5.69 12.91 4.09
C PRO A 103 4.23 13.32 3.94
N GLY A 104 3.72 13.42 2.73
CA GLY A 104 2.35 13.83 2.43
C GLY A 104 1.62 12.81 1.56
N VAL A 105 0.44 13.19 1.11
CA VAL A 105 -0.38 12.38 0.20
C VAL A 105 -1.25 13.31 -0.65
N SER A 106 -1.70 12.85 -1.81
CA SER A 106 -2.63 13.62 -2.65
C SER A 106 -3.92 13.98 -1.89
N PRO A 107 -4.46 15.20 -2.05
CA PRO A 107 -5.71 15.64 -1.43
C PRO A 107 -6.90 14.71 -1.68
N ILE A 108 -6.93 14.03 -2.82
CA ILE A 108 -7.99 13.06 -3.12
C ILE A 108 -8.01 11.90 -2.12
N HIS A 109 -6.85 11.43 -1.65
CA HIS A 109 -6.77 10.39 -0.63
C HIS A 109 -7.21 10.90 0.74
N CYS A 110 -6.99 12.19 1.04
CA CYS A 110 -7.55 12.81 2.25
C CYS A 110 -9.07 12.78 2.20
N PHE A 111 -9.66 13.20 1.08
CA PHE A 111 -11.10 13.13 0.86
C PHE A 111 -11.65 11.71 0.99
N LEU A 112 -11.02 10.72 0.35
CA LEU A 112 -11.44 9.32 0.43
C LEU A 112 -11.35 8.75 1.85
N LYS A 113 -10.40 9.21 2.66
CA LYS A 113 -10.29 8.87 4.08
C LYS A 113 -11.43 9.52 4.88
N ASP A 114 -11.62 10.82 4.76
CA ASP A 114 -12.56 11.59 5.56
C ASP A 114 -14.00 11.19 5.27
N THR A 115 -14.32 10.90 4.02
CA THR A 115 -15.63 10.33 3.62
C THR A 115 -15.77 8.85 3.95
N LYS A 116 -14.72 8.21 4.50
CA LYS A 116 -14.69 6.77 4.81
C LYS A 116 -14.92 5.88 3.58
N ARG A 117 -14.70 6.42 2.37
CA ARG A 117 -14.78 5.63 1.13
C ARG A 117 -13.63 4.63 1.04
N ALA A 118 -12.43 5.05 1.42
CA ALA A 118 -11.26 4.18 1.52
C ALA A 118 -10.77 4.07 2.97
N ARG A 119 -10.16 2.95 3.31
CA ARG A 119 -9.46 2.72 4.57
C ARG A 119 -7.96 2.73 4.32
N TYR A 120 -7.22 3.31 5.24
CA TYR A 120 -5.77 3.35 5.18
C TYR A 120 -5.17 2.59 6.35
N THR A 121 -4.08 1.88 6.07
CA THR A 121 -3.25 1.14 7.02
C THR A 121 -1.80 1.27 6.60
N TYR A 122 -0.88 0.70 7.36
CA TYR A 122 0.53 0.68 7.01
C TYR A 122 1.13 -0.70 7.16
N ALA A 123 2.22 -0.93 6.46
CA ALA A 123 3.12 -2.05 6.67
C ALA A 123 4.52 -1.51 7.00
N THR A 124 5.24 -2.19 7.89
CA THR A 124 6.63 -1.83 8.20
C THR A 124 7.57 -2.34 7.11
N ASP A 125 8.81 -1.85 7.10
CA ASP A 125 9.85 -2.32 6.19
C ASP A 125 10.06 -3.83 6.31
N GLU A 126 10.03 -4.37 7.53
CA GLU A 126 10.17 -5.80 7.77
C GLU A 126 8.97 -6.60 7.23
N ASP A 127 7.76 -6.06 7.37
CA ASP A 127 6.55 -6.69 6.81
C ASP A 127 6.63 -6.74 5.29
N ALA A 128 7.05 -5.64 4.65
CA ALA A 128 7.22 -5.56 3.20
C ALA A 128 8.29 -6.54 2.70
N LEU A 129 9.45 -6.63 3.37
CA LEU A 129 10.51 -7.59 3.03
C LEU A 129 10.05 -9.05 3.20
N ASN A 130 9.29 -9.34 4.23
CA ASN A 130 8.75 -10.69 4.43
C ASN A 130 7.72 -11.03 3.36
N ALA A 131 6.84 -10.10 3.00
CA ALA A 131 5.88 -10.27 1.91
C ALA A 131 6.59 -10.48 0.57
N TYR A 132 7.62 -9.68 0.26
CA TYR A 132 8.46 -9.87 -0.93
C TYR A 132 9.00 -11.30 -1.01
N LYS A 133 9.58 -11.82 0.08
CA LYS A 133 10.12 -13.19 0.13
C LYS A 133 9.05 -14.23 -0.15
N LEU A 134 7.88 -14.08 0.46
CA LEU A 134 6.77 -15.04 0.30
C LEU A 134 6.24 -15.02 -1.13
N VAL A 135 5.98 -13.84 -1.70
CA VAL A 135 5.48 -13.69 -3.07
C VAL A 135 6.49 -14.24 -4.07
N THR A 136 7.78 -13.90 -3.93
CA THR A 136 8.83 -14.43 -4.80
C THR A 136 8.94 -15.95 -4.70
N LYS A 137 8.85 -16.50 -3.49
CA LYS A 137 8.98 -17.96 -3.27
C LYS A 137 7.80 -18.74 -3.84
N PHE A 138 6.57 -18.29 -3.57
CA PHE A 138 5.37 -19.08 -3.85
C PHE A 138 4.70 -18.72 -5.18
N GLU A 139 4.69 -17.44 -5.54
CA GLU A 139 4.04 -16.96 -6.77
C GLU A 139 5.02 -16.79 -7.94
N LYS A 140 6.34 -16.90 -7.69
CA LYS A 140 7.41 -16.67 -8.68
C LYS A 140 7.38 -15.28 -9.30
N LEU A 141 6.78 -14.32 -8.61
CA LEU A 141 6.77 -12.92 -8.97
C LEU A 141 7.96 -12.21 -8.30
N ASN A 142 8.40 -11.12 -8.93
CA ASN A 142 9.47 -10.29 -8.41
C ASN A 142 8.97 -8.83 -8.22
N PRO A 143 8.05 -8.59 -7.26
CA PRO A 143 7.45 -7.28 -7.06
C PRO A 143 8.47 -6.29 -6.51
N SER A 144 8.34 -5.00 -6.83
CA SER A 144 9.12 -3.96 -6.15
C SER A 144 8.71 -3.81 -4.67
N LEU A 145 9.48 -3.03 -3.92
CA LEU A 145 9.20 -2.83 -2.49
C LEU A 145 7.91 -2.06 -2.24
N GLU A 146 7.47 -1.22 -3.18
CA GLU A 146 6.19 -0.53 -3.07
C GLU A 146 5.00 -1.50 -2.94
N PRO A 147 4.69 -2.34 -3.94
CA PRO A 147 3.58 -3.29 -3.81
C PRO A 147 3.82 -4.34 -2.73
N SER A 148 5.06 -4.57 -2.30
CA SER A 148 5.35 -5.47 -1.19
C SER A 148 4.68 -5.02 0.12
N HIS A 149 4.46 -3.72 0.34
CA HIS A 149 3.67 -3.22 1.46
C HIS A 149 2.18 -3.64 1.33
N ALA A 150 1.61 -3.55 0.12
CA ALA A 150 0.24 -3.98 -0.12
C ALA A 150 0.09 -5.51 0.01
N PHE A 151 1.05 -6.28 -0.47
CA PHE A 151 1.10 -7.74 -0.26
C PHE A 151 1.18 -8.11 1.23
N ALA A 152 1.96 -7.37 2.03
CA ALA A 152 2.05 -7.61 3.48
C ALA A 152 0.68 -7.51 4.15
N GLU A 153 -0.08 -6.46 3.87
CA GLU A 153 -1.42 -6.32 4.41
C GLU A 153 -2.38 -7.38 3.85
N ALA A 154 -2.27 -7.74 2.56
CA ALA A 154 -3.10 -8.79 1.98
C ALA A 154 -2.87 -10.14 2.69
N ILE A 155 -1.62 -10.53 2.89
CA ILE A 155 -1.25 -11.77 3.60
C ILE A 155 -1.79 -11.77 5.04
N LYS A 156 -1.66 -10.64 5.73
CA LYS A 156 -2.11 -10.47 7.12
C LYS A 156 -3.61 -10.61 7.28
N ILE A 157 -4.40 -10.13 6.32
CA ILE A 157 -5.86 -10.13 6.46
C ILE A 157 -6.57 -11.27 5.75
N ALA A 158 -5.96 -11.90 4.74
CA ALA A 158 -6.56 -12.99 3.98
C ALA A 158 -7.16 -14.10 4.87
N PRO A 159 -6.49 -14.54 5.95
CA PRO A 159 -7.03 -15.58 6.84
C PRO A 159 -8.35 -15.20 7.56
N LYS A 160 -8.70 -13.91 7.57
CA LYS A 160 -9.90 -13.39 8.25
C LYS A 160 -11.14 -13.42 7.36
N PHE A 161 -11.00 -13.81 6.10
CA PHE A 161 -12.08 -13.82 5.12
C PHE A 161 -12.46 -15.24 4.71
N ASN A 162 -13.69 -15.39 4.25
CA ASN A 162 -14.15 -16.63 3.64
C ASN A 162 -13.51 -16.84 2.26
N LYS A 163 -13.66 -18.05 1.72
CA LYS A 163 -13.07 -18.45 0.44
C LYS A 163 -13.65 -17.69 -0.76
N ASP A 164 -14.83 -17.10 -0.63
CA ASP A 164 -15.52 -16.37 -1.69
C ASP A 164 -15.09 -14.88 -1.76
N THR A 165 -14.21 -14.45 -0.86
CA THR A 165 -13.67 -13.09 -0.89
C THR A 165 -12.53 -12.98 -1.88
N ILE A 166 -12.63 -12.07 -2.84
CA ILE A 166 -11.54 -11.75 -3.77
C ILE A 166 -10.71 -10.61 -3.17
N ILE A 167 -9.40 -10.83 -3.06
CA ILE A 167 -8.44 -9.78 -2.70
C ILE A 167 -7.63 -9.47 -3.95
N ILE A 168 -7.76 -8.24 -4.45
CA ILE A 168 -6.97 -7.74 -5.58
C ILE A 168 -5.82 -6.91 -5.02
N VAL A 169 -4.58 -7.22 -5.41
CA VAL A 169 -3.39 -6.45 -5.08
C VAL A 169 -2.75 -5.98 -6.37
N ASN A 170 -2.58 -4.67 -6.53
CA ASN A 170 -1.85 -4.14 -7.68
C ASN A 170 -0.35 -4.29 -7.47
N SER A 171 0.32 -5.01 -8.37
CA SER A 171 1.78 -5.16 -8.41
C SER A 171 2.37 -4.12 -9.36
N CYS A 172 2.52 -2.89 -8.90
CA CYS A 172 2.90 -1.71 -9.68
C CYS A 172 4.42 -1.52 -9.83
N GLY A 173 5.19 -2.56 -10.00
CA GLY A 173 6.63 -2.42 -10.21
C GLY A 173 7.40 -3.73 -10.12
N ASP A 174 8.62 -3.69 -10.63
CA ASP A 174 9.57 -4.82 -10.64
C ASP A 174 10.74 -4.51 -9.69
N ALA A 175 11.20 -5.53 -8.96
CA ALA A 175 12.28 -5.42 -7.98
C ALA A 175 13.66 -5.10 -8.58
N LYS A 176 13.81 -5.03 -9.90
CA LYS A 176 15.11 -4.68 -10.52
C LYS A 176 15.67 -3.36 -9.99
N LYS A 177 14.81 -2.37 -9.76
CA LYS A 177 15.20 -1.07 -9.20
C LYS A 177 15.64 -1.16 -7.74
N ASP A 178 15.13 -2.15 -6.99
CA ASP A 178 15.36 -2.33 -5.56
C ASP A 178 16.50 -3.33 -5.28
N ARG A 179 17.21 -3.80 -6.33
CA ARG A 179 18.19 -4.88 -6.26
C ARG A 179 19.26 -4.68 -5.17
N ASP A 180 19.81 -3.49 -5.05
CA ASP A 180 20.87 -3.21 -4.10
C ASP A 180 20.37 -3.18 -2.66
N ILE A 181 19.19 -2.63 -2.45
CA ILE A 181 18.50 -2.64 -1.15
C ILE A 181 18.19 -4.08 -0.75
N LEU A 182 17.61 -4.85 -1.67
CA LEU A 182 17.27 -6.26 -1.42
C LEU A 182 18.51 -7.12 -1.15
N ARG A 183 19.62 -6.92 -1.88
CA ARG A 183 20.90 -7.59 -1.60
C ARG A 183 21.40 -7.27 -0.20
N LYS A 184 21.43 -6.00 0.17
CA LYS A 184 21.88 -5.54 1.49
C LYS A 184 21.02 -6.10 2.61
N ARG A 185 19.70 -6.11 2.45
CA ARG A 185 18.74 -6.51 3.48
C ARG A 185 18.55 -8.03 3.58
N LEU A 186 18.69 -8.75 2.48
CA LEU A 186 18.41 -10.20 2.40
C LEU A 186 19.66 -11.06 2.31
N GLY A 187 20.84 -10.46 2.12
CA GLY A 187 22.10 -11.18 2.01
C GLY A 187 22.18 -12.14 0.81
N ARG A 188 21.39 -11.92 -0.23
CA ARG A 188 21.32 -12.81 -1.40
C ARG A 188 21.73 -12.09 -2.69
N LYS A 189 22.40 -12.82 -3.60
CA LYS A 189 22.46 -12.45 -5.03
C LYS A 189 21.04 -12.61 -5.61
N ILE A 190 20.44 -11.52 -6.03
CA ILE A 190 19.13 -11.47 -6.73
C ILE A 190 19.39 -11.34 -8.21
#